data_864f0142a7d37919b8e3933cd7d137e1
#
_entry.id   864f0142a7d37919b8e3933cd7d137e1
#
_cell.length_a   1.000
_cell.length_b   1.000
_cell.length_c   1.000
_cell.angle_alpha   90.00
_cell.angle_beta   90.00
_cell.angle_gamma   90.00
#
_symmetry.space_group_name_H-M   'P 1'
#
loop_
_entity.id
_entity.type
_entity.pdbx_description
1 polymer ?
#
loop_
_entity_poly.entity_id
_entity_poly.type
_entity_poly.pdbx_seq_one_letter_code
_entity_poly.pdbx_strand_id
1 'polypeptide(L)'
;MFEKLEKLQIVSLGLILALGLILAVKAGTNAMSHDSIAVTGSAFEVVKSDSARLEFDITAKQPNKQIAYNTVKEKLPIVMKYLEEKGITDIEVKGINGYYTYKYTPTGHITNEVAFYNLSQPVAIKSNDVQKIKEISVDIQNLLDKGIDLNVMQPEFFYSQLADLKIKLLQQATTDAKARAAAMLKATHNKPGKIQSVQMGVFQITPVDSTNVSDMGISDTTTIEKKVTAVANVNFRIK
;
A
#
# COMPACT_ATOMS: atom_id res chain seq x y z
N MET A 1 48.97 42.10 -54.84
CA MET A 1 48.64 42.58 -53.48
C MET A 1 47.30 42.03 -53.05
N PHE A 2 46.24 42.03 -53.88
CA PHE A 2 44.90 41.52 -53.58
C PHE A 2 44.88 39.99 -53.38
N GLU A 3 45.57 39.21 -54.15
CA GLU A 3 45.62 37.75 -54.05
C GLU A 3 46.19 37.23 -52.70
N LYS A 4 47.13 37.96 -52.10
CA LYS A 4 47.63 37.66 -50.74
C LYS A 4 46.64 37.98 -49.64
N LEU A 5 45.80 39.01 -49.84
CA LEU A 5 44.76 39.38 -48.92
C LEU A 5 43.61 38.37 -48.92
N GLU A 6 43.19 37.86 -50.11
CA GLU A 6 42.17 36.80 -50.24
C GLU A 6 42.66 35.52 -49.62
N LYS A 7 43.89 35.09 -49.84
CA LYS A 7 44.43 33.88 -49.16
C LYS A 7 44.50 34.04 -47.65
N LEU A 8 44.82 35.20 -47.13
CA LEU A 8 44.83 35.45 -45.69
C LEU A 8 43.41 35.42 -45.08
N GLN A 9 42.40 35.93 -45.80
CA GLN A 9 41.01 35.89 -45.39
C GLN A 9 40.46 34.47 -45.40
N ILE A 10 40.78 33.64 -46.40
CA ILE A 10 40.36 32.23 -46.44
C ILE A 10 40.97 31.42 -45.29
N VAL A 11 42.26 31.65 -44.99
CA VAL A 11 42.95 30.97 -43.89
C VAL A 11 42.37 31.39 -42.53
N SER A 12 42.10 32.70 -42.35
CA SER A 12 41.52 33.20 -41.12
C SER A 12 40.09 32.68 -40.91
N LEU A 13 39.29 32.62 -41.97
CA LEU A 13 37.93 32.04 -41.91
C LEU A 13 37.97 30.55 -41.55
N GLY A 14 38.91 29.81 -42.15
CA GLY A 14 39.12 28.39 -41.83
C GLY A 14 39.51 28.16 -40.38
N LEU A 15 40.38 29.01 -39.82
CA LEU A 15 40.79 28.96 -38.42
C LEU A 15 39.61 29.28 -37.46
N ILE A 16 38.80 30.29 -37.79
CA ILE A 16 37.62 30.64 -36.98
C ILE A 16 36.59 29.51 -36.98
N LEU A 17 36.32 28.90 -38.14
CA LEU A 17 35.40 27.75 -38.26
C LEU A 17 35.93 26.54 -37.51
N ALA A 18 37.22 26.22 -37.61
CA ALA A 18 37.85 25.12 -36.88
C ALA A 18 37.78 25.35 -35.36
N LEU A 19 38.05 26.57 -34.89
CA LEU A 19 37.96 26.93 -33.48
C LEU A 19 36.50 26.85 -32.98
N GLY A 20 35.54 27.32 -33.78
CA GLY A 20 34.13 27.27 -33.50
C GLY A 20 33.65 25.80 -33.39
N LEU A 21 34.11 24.93 -34.30
CA LEU A 21 33.78 23.49 -34.26
C LEU A 21 34.36 22.80 -33.04
N ILE A 22 35.61 23.08 -32.69
CA ILE A 22 36.27 22.54 -31.49
C ILE A 22 35.51 22.98 -30.21
N LEU A 23 35.13 24.26 -30.13
CA LEU A 23 34.35 24.76 -29.00
C LEU A 23 32.94 24.13 -28.93
N ALA A 24 32.29 23.97 -30.10
CA ALA A 24 30.99 23.33 -30.18
C ALA A 24 31.05 21.85 -29.77
N VAL A 25 32.05 21.09 -30.25
CA VAL A 25 32.27 19.69 -29.85
C VAL A 25 32.60 19.60 -28.37
N LYS A 26 33.45 20.46 -27.82
CA LYS A 26 33.81 20.49 -26.41
C LYS A 26 32.63 20.87 -25.52
N ALA A 27 31.77 21.79 -25.96
CA ALA A 27 30.51 22.12 -25.27
C ALA A 27 29.52 20.94 -25.34
N GLY A 28 29.40 20.26 -26.49
CA GLY A 28 28.55 19.08 -26.68
C GLY A 28 29.01 17.91 -25.83
N THR A 29 30.28 17.57 -25.81
CA THR A 29 30.84 16.48 -24.99
C THR A 29 30.71 16.77 -23.50
N ASN A 30 30.94 18.01 -23.06
CA ASN A 30 30.71 18.40 -21.67
C ASN A 30 29.21 18.39 -21.28
N ALA A 31 28.30 18.56 -22.23
CA ALA A 31 26.88 18.45 -22.00
C ALA A 31 26.43 16.99 -21.95
N MET A 32 27.09 16.05 -22.63
CA MET A 32 26.75 14.63 -22.70
C MET A 32 27.46 13.77 -21.65
N SER A 33 28.65 14.10 -21.19
CA SER A 33 29.37 13.39 -20.14
C SER A 33 29.04 13.95 -18.77
N HIS A 34 28.01 13.41 -18.13
CA HIS A 34 27.73 13.74 -16.74
C HIS A 34 28.08 12.54 -15.89
N ASP A 35 29.21 12.63 -15.19
CA ASP A 35 29.51 11.67 -14.15
C ASP A 35 28.39 11.74 -13.11
N SER A 36 27.75 10.62 -12.88
CA SER A 36 26.62 10.51 -11.98
C SER A 36 26.74 9.30 -11.07
N ILE A 37 26.11 9.39 -9.92
CA ILE A 37 25.99 8.31 -8.96
C ILE A 37 24.51 8.06 -8.66
N ALA A 38 24.06 6.83 -8.90
CA ALA A 38 22.74 6.37 -8.52
C ALA A 38 22.80 5.71 -7.14
N VAL A 39 21.96 6.15 -6.23
CA VAL A 39 21.94 5.67 -4.84
C VAL A 39 20.51 5.46 -4.39
N THR A 40 20.28 4.35 -3.70
CA THR A 40 19.01 4.05 -3.06
C THR A 40 19.07 4.49 -1.60
N GLY A 41 18.16 5.40 -1.24
CA GLY A 41 17.90 5.77 0.14
C GLY A 41 16.61 5.14 0.66
N SER A 42 16.51 4.98 1.96
CA SER A 42 15.33 4.43 2.61
C SER A 42 15.03 5.16 3.92
N ALA A 43 13.76 5.18 4.29
CA ALA A 43 13.31 5.65 5.59
C ALA A 43 12.13 4.80 6.04
N PHE A 44 11.97 4.64 7.33
CA PHE A 44 10.82 3.96 7.90
C PHE A 44 10.36 4.63 9.18
N GLU A 45 9.09 4.43 9.51
CA GLU A 45 8.50 4.82 10.79
C GLU A 45 7.56 3.71 11.27
N VAL A 46 7.58 3.44 12.58
CA VAL A 46 6.62 2.55 13.21
C VAL A 46 5.45 3.38 13.69
N VAL A 47 4.25 3.01 13.27
CA VAL A 47 3.01 3.68 13.63
C VAL A 47 2.04 2.71 14.27
N LYS A 48 1.15 3.22 15.10
CA LYS A 48 0.05 2.47 15.68
C LYS A 48 -1.23 2.82 14.96
N SER A 49 -1.98 1.83 14.50
CA SER A 49 -3.29 2.02 13.89
C SER A 49 -4.24 2.75 14.85
N ASP A 50 -5.02 3.67 14.31
CA ASP A 50 -5.94 4.56 15.03
C ASP A 50 -7.40 4.37 14.61
N SER A 51 -7.65 3.40 13.72
CA SER A 51 -8.97 3.00 13.26
C SER A 51 -8.98 1.51 12.99
N ALA A 52 -10.11 0.87 13.25
CA ALA A 52 -10.31 -0.55 13.01
C ALA A 52 -11.70 -0.84 12.44
N ARG A 53 -11.78 -1.92 11.66
CA ARG A 53 -12.99 -2.45 11.06
C ARG A 53 -13.10 -3.94 11.34
N LEU A 54 -14.30 -4.40 11.65
CA LEU A 54 -14.62 -5.82 11.75
C LEU A 54 -15.83 -6.11 10.88
N GLU A 55 -15.74 -7.14 10.07
CA GLU A 55 -16.88 -7.70 9.33
C GLU A 55 -17.24 -9.07 9.89
N PHE A 56 -18.53 -9.36 9.94
CA PHE A 56 -19.05 -10.68 10.28
C PHE A 56 -20.41 -10.88 9.62
N ASP A 57 -20.77 -12.15 9.42
CA ASP A 57 -22.05 -12.56 8.87
C ASP A 57 -22.92 -13.19 9.96
N ILE A 58 -24.18 -12.76 10.06
CA ILE A 58 -25.20 -13.48 10.81
C ILE A 58 -25.74 -14.58 9.89
N THR A 59 -25.57 -15.84 10.26
CA THR A 59 -25.89 -16.98 9.39
C THR A 59 -27.10 -17.77 9.83
N ALA A 60 -27.81 -18.33 8.86
CA ALA A 60 -28.88 -19.30 9.10
C ALA A 60 -28.88 -20.37 8.01
N LYS A 61 -28.89 -21.64 8.43
CA LYS A 61 -29.01 -22.82 7.58
C LYS A 61 -30.29 -23.53 7.89
N GLN A 62 -31.25 -23.51 6.95
CA GLN A 62 -32.60 -24.09 7.15
C GLN A 62 -33.07 -24.83 5.88
N PRO A 63 -33.93 -25.86 6.01
CA PRO A 63 -34.49 -26.57 4.87
C PRO A 63 -35.48 -25.72 4.07
N ASN A 64 -36.01 -24.63 4.63
CA ASN A 64 -36.94 -23.72 3.99
C ASN A 64 -36.36 -22.31 3.93
N LYS A 65 -36.42 -21.68 2.74
CA LYS A 65 -35.86 -20.35 2.51
C LYS A 65 -36.49 -19.25 3.39
N GLN A 66 -37.85 -19.32 3.56
CA GLN A 66 -38.54 -18.31 4.38
C GLN A 66 -38.16 -18.43 5.85
N ILE A 67 -37.99 -19.67 6.36
CA ILE A 67 -37.54 -19.90 7.73
C ILE A 67 -36.10 -19.37 7.90
N ALA A 68 -35.21 -19.68 6.96
CA ALA A 68 -33.83 -19.15 7.00
C ALA A 68 -33.81 -17.61 7.05
N TYR A 69 -34.62 -16.97 6.21
CA TYR A 69 -34.75 -15.52 6.16
C TYR A 69 -35.26 -14.92 7.49
N ASN A 70 -36.31 -15.48 8.02
CA ASN A 70 -36.89 -15.06 9.30
C ASN A 70 -35.88 -15.24 10.44
N THR A 71 -35.16 -16.37 10.47
CA THR A 71 -34.13 -16.66 11.48
C THR A 71 -33.04 -15.58 11.47
N VAL A 72 -32.54 -15.18 10.32
CA VAL A 72 -31.55 -14.08 10.21
C VAL A 72 -32.13 -12.78 10.74
N LYS A 73 -33.36 -12.43 10.31
CA LYS A 73 -34.03 -11.18 10.74
C LYS A 73 -34.30 -11.13 12.26
N GLU A 74 -34.64 -12.23 12.89
CA GLU A 74 -34.88 -12.31 14.33
C GLU A 74 -33.58 -12.18 15.13
N LYS A 75 -32.46 -12.64 14.58
CA LYS A 75 -31.14 -12.57 15.24
C LYS A 75 -30.51 -11.19 15.18
N LEU A 76 -30.75 -10.42 14.11
CA LEU A 76 -30.14 -9.11 13.91
C LEU A 76 -30.35 -8.15 15.09
N PRO A 77 -31.57 -7.96 15.65
CA PRO A 77 -31.76 -7.04 16.77
C PRO A 77 -30.95 -7.42 18.02
N ILE A 78 -30.72 -8.72 18.26
CA ILE A 78 -29.94 -9.20 19.39
C ILE A 78 -28.45 -8.82 19.22
N VAL A 79 -27.94 -8.99 18.00
CA VAL A 79 -26.57 -8.58 17.64
C VAL A 79 -26.42 -7.06 17.73
N MET A 80 -27.39 -6.29 17.23
CA MET A 80 -27.39 -4.83 17.32
C MET A 80 -27.34 -4.36 18.77
N LYS A 81 -28.18 -4.92 19.63
CA LYS A 81 -28.17 -4.63 21.06
C LYS A 81 -26.82 -4.94 21.71
N TYR A 82 -26.22 -6.07 21.39
CA TYR A 82 -24.87 -6.41 21.88
C TYR A 82 -23.84 -5.37 21.47
N LEU A 83 -23.85 -4.92 20.21
CA LEU A 83 -22.93 -3.90 19.72
C LEU A 83 -23.14 -2.53 20.40
N GLU A 84 -24.40 -2.14 20.62
CA GLU A 84 -24.75 -0.93 21.37
C GLU A 84 -24.25 -0.99 22.82
N GLU A 85 -24.43 -2.12 23.51
CA GLU A 85 -23.91 -2.36 24.87
C GLU A 85 -22.38 -2.29 24.93
N LYS A 86 -21.68 -2.66 23.85
CA LYS A 86 -20.24 -2.48 23.68
C LYS A 86 -19.86 -1.04 23.26
N GLY A 87 -20.85 -0.15 23.03
CA GLY A 87 -20.65 1.24 22.65
C GLY A 87 -20.13 1.42 21.22
N ILE A 88 -20.52 0.52 20.29
CA ILE A 88 -20.27 0.68 18.85
C ILE A 88 -21.43 1.47 18.24
N THR A 89 -21.12 2.55 17.53
CA THR A 89 -22.09 3.45 16.91
C THR A 89 -22.00 3.45 15.37
N ASP A 90 -20.84 3.14 14.81
CA ASP A 90 -20.65 3.05 13.34
C ASP A 90 -20.87 1.61 12.89
N ILE A 91 -22.12 1.31 12.52
CA ILE A 91 -22.56 -0.03 12.12
C ILE A 91 -23.22 0.06 10.75
N GLU A 92 -22.72 -0.72 9.80
CA GLU A 92 -23.28 -0.90 8.47
C GLU A 92 -23.89 -2.30 8.36
N VAL A 93 -25.21 -2.39 8.16
CA VAL A 93 -25.93 -3.63 7.92
C VAL A 93 -26.20 -3.78 6.43
N LYS A 94 -25.68 -4.84 5.80
CA LYS A 94 -25.86 -5.12 4.37
C LYS A 94 -27.08 -6.00 4.14
N GLY A 95 -27.50 -6.11 2.88
CA GLY A 95 -28.63 -6.95 2.48
C GLY A 95 -28.38 -8.44 2.74
N ILE A 96 -29.44 -9.20 3.06
CA ILE A 96 -29.38 -10.65 3.18
C ILE A 96 -29.07 -11.26 1.81
N ASN A 97 -28.08 -12.11 1.76
CA ASN A 97 -27.71 -12.91 0.59
C ASN A 97 -27.61 -14.39 0.96
N GLY A 98 -27.37 -15.25 -0.02
CA GLY A 98 -27.16 -16.65 0.29
C GLY A 98 -27.26 -17.58 -0.92
N TYR A 99 -27.10 -18.86 -0.65
CA TYR A 99 -27.10 -19.93 -1.63
C TYR A 99 -27.88 -21.15 -1.06
N TYR A 100 -28.15 -22.11 -1.93
CA TYR A 100 -28.76 -23.38 -1.54
C TYR A 100 -27.82 -24.54 -1.83
N THR A 101 -27.98 -25.61 -1.05
CA THR A 101 -27.23 -26.87 -1.20
C THR A 101 -28.21 -27.94 -1.60
N TYR A 102 -27.90 -28.73 -2.63
CA TYR A 102 -28.70 -29.87 -3.06
C TYR A 102 -28.44 -31.08 -2.19
N LYS A 103 -29.44 -31.99 -2.15
CA LYS A 103 -29.27 -33.33 -1.57
C LYS A 103 -28.39 -34.18 -2.48
N TYR A 104 -27.69 -35.13 -1.85
CA TYR A 104 -26.92 -36.15 -2.57
C TYR A 104 -27.60 -37.50 -2.45
N THR A 105 -27.50 -38.31 -3.50
CA THR A 105 -27.88 -39.74 -3.43
C THR A 105 -26.88 -40.52 -2.56
N PRO A 106 -27.20 -41.71 -2.09
CA PRO A 106 -26.26 -42.58 -1.36
C PRO A 106 -24.97 -42.88 -2.15
N THR A 107 -25.04 -42.81 -3.48
CA THR A 107 -23.90 -43.00 -4.40
C THR A 107 -23.11 -41.72 -4.70
N GLY A 108 -23.43 -40.60 -4.04
CA GLY A 108 -22.68 -39.33 -4.16
C GLY A 108 -23.10 -38.42 -5.32
N HIS A 109 -24.16 -38.76 -6.09
CA HIS A 109 -24.66 -37.90 -7.16
C HIS A 109 -25.55 -36.77 -6.61
N ILE A 110 -25.42 -35.57 -7.16
CA ILE A 110 -26.28 -34.42 -6.85
C ILE A 110 -27.69 -34.68 -7.37
N THR A 111 -28.71 -34.44 -6.53
CA THR A 111 -30.13 -34.49 -6.91
C THR A 111 -30.62 -33.08 -7.29
N ASN A 112 -31.85 -32.97 -7.82
CA ASN A 112 -32.52 -31.69 -8.06
C ASN A 112 -33.27 -31.15 -6.81
N GLU A 113 -33.19 -31.86 -5.67
CA GLU A 113 -33.83 -31.43 -4.44
C GLU A 113 -32.92 -30.59 -3.57
N VAL A 114 -33.40 -29.43 -3.11
CA VAL A 114 -32.68 -28.58 -2.19
C VAL A 114 -32.68 -29.23 -0.80
N ALA A 115 -31.46 -29.36 -0.24
CA ALA A 115 -31.30 -29.85 1.14
C ALA A 115 -31.47 -28.73 2.15
N PHE A 116 -30.75 -27.60 1.90
CA PHE A 116 -30.71 -26.44 2.79
C PHE A 116 -30.58 -25.15 2.02
N TYR A 117 -31.13 -24.06 2.55
CA TYR A 117 -30.89 -22.70 2.21
C TYR A 117 -29.91 -22.13 3.26
N ASN A 118 -28.78 -21.62 2.80
CA ASN A 118 -27.78 -20.95 3.63
C ASN A 118 -27.91 -19.45 3.35
N LEU A 119 -28.45 -18.72 4.30
CA LEU A 119 -28.57 -17.26 4.20
C LEU A 119 -27.62 -16.58 5.17
N SER A 120 -27.06 -15.45 4.75
CA SER A 120 -26.22 -14.63 5.59
C SER A 120 -26.58 -13.15 5.46
N GLN A 121 -26.44 -12.43 6.55
CA GLN A 121 -26.53 -10.96 6.58
C GLN A 121 -25.22 -10.40 7.05
N PRO A 122 -24.43 -9.79 6.14
CA PRO A 122 -23.18 -9.16 6.51
C PRO A 122 -23.42 -7.90 7.34
N VAL A 123 -22.61 -7.74 8.39
CA VAL A 123 -22.56 -6.56 9.25
C VAL A 123 -21.10 -6.12 9.33
N ALA A 124 -20.86 -4.84 9.13
CA ALA A 124 -19.56 -4.23 9.30
C ALA A 124 -19.63 -3.19 10.40
N ILE A 125 -18.64 -3.19 11.29
CA ILE A 125 -18.49 -2.20 12.35
C ILE A 125 -17.15 -1.50 12.24
N LYS A 126 -17.12 -0.22 12.62
CA LYS A 126 -15.90 0.57 12.66
C LYS A 126 -15.76 1.29 14.00
N SER A 127 -14.52 1.50 14.44
CA SER A 127 -14.23 2.29 15.63
C SER A 127 -12.80 2.85 15.57
N ASN A 128 -12.59 4.00 16.17
CA ASN A 128 -11.26 4.54 16.43
C ASN A 128 -10.63 3.89 17.69
N ASP A 129 -11.41 3.17 18.48
CA ASP A 129 -10.90 2.34 19.55
C ASP A 129 -10.53 0.95 18.98
N VAL A 130 -9.28 0.84 18.59
CA VAL A 130 -8.70 -0.35 17.94
C VAL A 130 -8.76 -1.58 18.85
N GLN A 131 -8.53 -1.38 20.16
CA GLN A 131 -8.56 -2.46 21.14
C GLN A 131 -9.98 -3.00 21.32
N LYS A 132 -10.97 -2.12 21.35
CA LYS A 132 -12.38 -2.49 21.42
C LYS A 132 -12.79 -3.40 20.25
N ILE A 133 -12.41 -3.07 19.02
CA ILE A 133 -12.70 -3.93 17.85
C ILE A 133 -12.01 -5.29 17.98
N LYS A 134 -10.75 -5.33 18.45
CA LYS A 134 -10.03 -6.57 18.70
C LYS A 134 -10.72 -7.42 19.75
N GLU A 135 -11.18 -6.85 20.84
CA GLU A 135 -11.95 -7.56 21.89
C GLU A 135 -13.26 -8.09 21.35
N ILE A 136 -14.04 -7.25 20.64
CA ILE A 136 -15.30 -7.66 20.04
C ILE A 136 -15.10 -8.80 19.05
N SER A 137 -14.02 -8.83 18.26
CA SER A 137 -13.77 -9.91 17.30
C SER A 137 -13.66 -11.30 17.95
N VAL A 138 -13.29 -11.35 19.22
CA VAL A 138 -13.23 -12.59 20.01
C VAL A 138 -14.55 -12.80 20.75
N ASP A 139 -15.02 -11.79 21.48
CA ASP A 139 -16.16 -11.90 22.38
C ASP A 139 -17.49 -12.14 21.66
N ILE A 140 -17.67 -11.61 20.45
CA ILE A 140 -18.91 -11.72 19.68
C ILE A 140 -19.27 -13.17 19.38
N GLN A 141 -18.30 -14.07 19.34
CA GLN A 141 -18.52 -15.51 19.12
C GLN A 141 -19.31 -16.15 20.27
N ASN A 142 -19.31 -15.55 21.46
CA ASN A 142 -20.11 -16.01 22.61
C ASN A 142 -21.63 -15.84 22.37
N LEU A 143 -22.04 -15.12 21.32
CA LEU A 143 -23.44 -15.08 20.90
C LEU A 143 -23.95 -16.44 20.37
N LEU A 144 -23.04 -17.36 20.04
CA LEU A 144 -23.40 -18.74 19.71
C LEU A 144 -24.14 -19.42 20.87
N ASP A 145 -23.81 -19.12 22.13
CA ASP A 145 -24.52 -19.64 23.31
C ASP A 145 -25.99 -19.18 23.37
N LYS A 146 -26.29 -18.06 22.67
CA LYS A 146 -27.66 -17.56 22.49
C LYS A 146 -28.31 -18.06 21.19
N GLY A 147 -27.72 -19.08 20.55
CA GLY A 147 -28.20 -19.65 19.29
C GLY A 147 -27.98 -18.75 18.06
N ILE A 148 -27.08 -17.78 18.14
CA ILE A 148 -26.72 -16.90 17.02
C ILE A 148 -25.44 -17.43 16.40
N ASP A 149 -25.58 -17.98 15.21
CA ASP A 149 -24.43 -18.46 14.42
C ASP A 149 -23.83 -17.33 13.61
N LEU A 150 -22.54 -17.06 13.83
CA LEU A 150 -21.79 -15.98 13.23
C LEU A 150 -20.56 -16.50 12.51
N ASN A 151 -20.30 -15.95 11.33
CA ASN A 151 -19.01 -16.09 10.67
C ASN A 151 -18.23 -14.77 10.82
N VAL A 152 -17.25 -14.75 11.73
CA VAL A 152 -16.49 -13.56 12.09
C VAL A 152 -15.19 -13.53 11.29
N MET A 153 -14.97 -12.44 10.54
CA MET A 153 -13.75 -12.22 9.77
C MET A 153 -12.64 -11.68 10.67
N GLN A 154 -11.41 -11.75 10.20
CA GLN A 154 -10.28 -11.12 10.90
C GLN A 154 -10.47 -9.61 10.92
N PRO A 155 -10.26 -8.92 12.06
CA PRO A 155 -10.34 -7.47 12.12
C PRO A 155 -9.23 -6.81 11.28
N GLU A 156 -9.56 -5.69 10.67
CA GLU A 156 -8.64 -4.87 9.90
C GLU A 156 -8.31 -3.59 10.68
N PHE A 157 -7.04 -3.21 10.66
CA PHE A 157 -6.51 -2.06 11.37
C PHE A 157 -5.88 -1.06 10.41
N PHE A 158 -6.17 0.22 10.57
CA PHE A 158 -5.77 1.29 9.66
C PHE A 158 -5.11 2.44 10.42
N TYR A 159 -4.23 3.16 9.73
CA TYR A 159 -3.63 4.40 10.19
C TYR A 159 -4.15 5.56 9.34
N SER A 160 -4.88 6.50 9.95
CA SER A 160 -5.60 7.56 9.24
C SER A 160 -4.66 8.57 8.57
N GLN A 161 -3.49 8.85 9.17
CA GLN A 161 -2.52 9.84 8.66
C GLN A 161 -1.48 9.23 7.70
N LEU A 162 -1.81 8.12 7.07
CA LEU A 162 -0.88 7.40 6.19
C LEU A 162 -0.40 8.25 4.99
N ALA A 163 -1.26 9.13 4.45
CA ALA A 163 -0.91 10.00 3.33
C ALA A 163 0.21 10.99 3.68
N ASP A 164 0.07 11.68 4.81
CA ASP A 164 1.07 12.64 5.28
C ASP A 164 2.37 11.95 5.69
N LEU A 165 2.26 10.78 6.33
CA LEU A 165 3.41 9.97 6.67
C LEU A 165 4.21 9.55 5.43
N LYS A 166 3.54 9.15 4.35
CA LYS A 166 4.21 8.79 3.10
C LYS A 166 5.04 9.95 2.54
N ILE A 167 4.51 11.17 2.57
CA ILE A 167 5.24 12.38 2.12
C ILE A 167 6.48 12.62 2.99
N LYS A 168 6.34 12.55 4.32
CA LYS A 168 7.44 12.68 5.27
C LYS A 168 8.54 11.64 5.02
N LEU A 169 8.16 10.39 4.85
CA LEU A 169 9.12 9.30 4.62
C LEU A 169 9.86 9.43 3.28
N LEU A 170 9.21 9.94 2.23
CA LEU A 170 9.88 10.21 0.96
C LEU A 170 10.97 11.29 1.08
N GLN A 171 10.70 12.35 1.84
CA GLN A 171 11.69 13.39 2.12
C GLN A 171 12.88 12.81 2.88
N GLN A 172 12.62 11.97 3.89
CA GLN A 172 13.67 11.30 4.68
C GLN A 172 14.47 10.31 3.83
N ALA A 173 13.83 9.49 2.98
CA ALA A 173 14.49 8.56 2.08
C ALA A 173 15.39 9.28 1.06
N THR A 174 14.93 10.43 0.52
CA THR A 174 15.74 11.25 -0.37
C THR A 174 16.95 11.86 0.35
N THR A 175 16.77 12.26 1.60
CA THR A 175 17.87 12.77 2.44
C THR A 175 18.90 11.68 2.75
N ASP A 176 18.43 10.46 3.08
CA ASP A 176 19.29 9.28 3.28
C ASP A 176 20.09 8.93 2.02
N ALA A 177 19.44 8.96 0.83
CA ALA A 177 20.13 8.75 -0.44
C ALA A 177 21.28 9.73 -0.65
N LYS A 178 21.07 11.02 -0.32
CA LYS A 178 22.12 12.03 -0.41
C LYS A 178 23.27 11.77 0.59
N ALA A 179 22.95 11.36 1.80
CA ALA A 179 23.96 11.03 2.80
C ALA A 179 24.82 9.82 2.38
N ARG A 180 24.17 8.78 1.83
CA ARG A 180 24.86 7.59 1.27
C ARG A 180 25.74 7.97 0.08
N ALA A 181 25.23 8.80 -0.85
CA ALA A 181 26.02 9.29 -1.98
C ALA A 181 27.28 10.04 -1.50
N ALA A 182 27.14 10.90 -0.49
CA ALA A 182 28.26 11.63 0.09
C ALA A 182 29.29 10.69 0.73
N ALA A 183 28.84 9.66 1.45
CA ALA A 183 29.72 8.66 2.06
C ALA A 183 30.48 7.85 0.99
N MET A 184 29.82 7.43 -0.08
CA MET A 184 30.44 6.68 -1.18
C MET A 184 31.50 7.51 -1.93
N LEU A 185 31.19 8.79 -2.22
CA LEU A 185 32.07 9.68 -2.96
C LEU A 185 33.24 10.21 -2.13
N LYS A 186 33.17 10.11 -0.80
CA LYS A 186 34.24 10.58 0.10
C LYS A 186 35.59 9.93 -0.18
N ALA A 187 35.60 8.64 -0.54
CA ALA A 187 36.83 7.90 -0.83
C ALA A 187 37.57 8.41 -2.08
N THR A 188 36.87 9.05 -3.01
CA THR A 188 37.42 9.62 -4.24
C THR A 188 37.52 11.15 -4.21
N HIS A 189 37.37 11.77 -3.04
CA HIS A 189 37.35 13.21 -2.81
C HIS A 189 36.28 13.98 -3.59
N ASN A 190 35.28 13.30 -4.13
CA ASN A 190 34.12 13.87 -4.83
C ASN A 190 32.96 14.11 -3.86
N LYS A 191 31.95 14.86 -4.32
CA LYS A 191 30.72 15.18 -3.58
C LYS A 191 29.48 15.03 -4.46
N PRO A 192 28.30 14.67 -3.88
CA PRO A 192 27.06 14.67 -4.63
C PRO A 192 26.64 16.09 -5.00
N GLY A 193 26.35 16.31 -6.28
CA GLY A 193 25.92 17.58 -6.84
C GLY A 193 24.40 17.71 -6.87
N LYS A 194 23.89 18.30 -7.99
CA LYS A 194 22.45 18.44 -8.24
C LYS A 194 21.82 17.06 -8.52
N ILE A 195 20.59 16.90 -8.09
CA ILE A 195 19.76 15.74 -8.45
C ILE A 195 19.47 15.82 -9.96
N GLN A 196 19.69 14.72 -10.67
CA GLN A 196 19.35 14.54 -12.07
C GLN A 196 18.01 13.84 -12.22
N SER A 197 17.74 12.83 -11.41
CA SER A 197 16.47 12.12 -11.39
C SER A 197 16.17 11.58 -9.99
N VAL A 198 14.89 11.48 -9.68
CA VAL A 198 14.38 10.79 -8.49
C VAL A 198 13.30 9.83 -8.95
N GLN A 199 13.40 8.58 -8.56
CA GLN A 199 12.38 7.57 -8.77
C GLN A 199 11.98 7.00 -7.42
N MET A 200 10.69 7.12 -7.12
CA MET A 200 10.12 6.58 -5.90
C MET A 200 9.86 5.08 -6.06
N GLY A 201 10.27 4.29 -5.08
CA GLY A 201 9.84 2.91 -4.95
C GLY A 201 8.44 2.81 -4.35
N VAL A 202 7.87 1.60 -4.36
CA VAL A 202 6.58 1.32 -3.71
C VAL A 202 6.74 1.31 -2.20
N PHE A 203 5.72 1.79 -1.50
CA PHE A 203 5.69 1.73 -0.04
C PHE A 203 5.47 0.28 0.44
N GLN A 204 6.16 -0.06 1.52
CA GLN A 204 5.93 -1.31 2.25
C GLN A 204 5.29 -0.97 3.59
N ILE A 205 4.08 -1.46 3.83
CA ILE A 205 3.40 -1.39 5.12
C ILE A 205 3.34 -2.83 5.64
N THR A 206 4.14 -3.13 6.64
CA THR A 206 4.34 -4.49 7.14
C THR A 206 4.17 -4.56 8.64
N PRO A 207 3.98 -5.75 9.23
CA PRO A 207 4.22 -5.95 10.65
C PRO A 207 5.63 -5.48 11.04
N VAL A 208 5.82 -5.01 12.29
CA VAL A 208 7.08 -4.38 12.73
C VAL A 208 8.29 -5.28 12.51
N ASP A 209 8.15 -6.57 12.82
CA ASP A 209 9.22 -7.56 12.74
C ASP A 209 9.36 -8.24 11.36
N SER A 210 8.53 -7.83 10.40
CA SER A 210 8.57 -8.41 9.05
C SER A 210 9.78 -7.91 8.26
N THR A 211 10.43 -8.83 7.56
CA THR A 211 11.48 -8.58 6.57
C THR A 211 10.98 -8.70 5.14
N ASN A 212 9.69 -8.99 4.94
CA ASN A 212 9.10 -9.17 3.61
C ASN A 212 9.08 -7.86 2.84
N VAL A 213 9.39 -7.96 1.55
CA VAL A 213 9.29 -6.87 0.57
C VAL A 213 8.61 -7.38 -0.69
N SER A 214 7.92 -6.50 -1.40
CA SER A 214 7.27 -6.81 -2.67
C SER A 214 7.43 -5.66 -3.65
N ASP A 215 7.65 -5.96 -4.92
CA ASP A 215 7.73 -4.97 -5.99
C ASP A 215 6.39 -4.27 -6.24
N MET A 216 5.28 -4.90 -5.84
CA MET A 216 3.93 -4.32 -5.89
C MET A 216 3.57 -3.53 -4.63
N GLY A 217 4.42 -3.56 -3.61
CA GLY A 217 4.13 -3.03 -2.28
C GLY A 217 3.38 -4.04 -1.40
N ILE A 218 3.48 -3.82 -0.09
CA ILE A 218 2.72 -4.57 0.93
C ILE A 218 1.83 -3.56 1.65
N SER A 219 0.58 -3.95 1.91
CA SER A 219 -0.37 -3.17 2.70
C SER A 219 -0.98 -4.08 3.77
N ASP A 220 -0.28 -4.23 4.89
CA ASP A 220 -0.75 -5.00 6.03
C ASP A 220 -1.92 -4.28 6.71
N THR A 221 -3.05 -4.98 6.85
CA THR A 221 -4.22 -4.54 7.61
C THR A 221 -4.44 -5.38 8.87
N THR A 222 -3.63 -6.41 9.10
CA THR A 222 -3.87 -7.41 10.15
C THR A 222 -3.24 -7.07 11.50
N THR A 223 -2.22 -6.21 11.51
CA THR A 223 -1.51 -5.81 12.74
C THR A 223 -1.85 -4.40 13.18
N ILE A 224 -1.85 -4.16 14.48
CA ILE A 224 -2.09 -2.83 15.07
C ILE A 224 -0.86 -1.95 14.91
N GLU A 225 0.32 -2.46 15.24
CA GLU A 225 1.59 -1.76 15.02
C GLU A 225 2.16 -2.14 13.67
N LYS A 226 2.51 -1.12 12.88
CA LYS A 226 2.95 -1.28 11.49
C LYS A 226 4.24 -0.52 11.26
N LYS A 227 5.12 -1.10 10.46
CA LYS A 227 6.30 -0.44 9.92
C LYS A 227 5.99 0.04 8.50
N VAL A 228 5.99 1.36 8.30
CA VAL A 228 5.83 1.99 6.99
C VAL A 228 7.20 2.35 6.46
N THR A 229 7.60 1.76 5.33
CA THR A 229 8.91 1.98 4.71
C THR A 229 8.75 2.63 3.34
N ALA A 230 9.55 3.67 3.10
CA ALA A 230 9.70 4.31 1.80
C ALA A 230 11.12 4.10 1.26
N VAL A 231 11.22 4.00 -0.08
CA VAL A 231 12.48 3.87 -0.80
C VAL A 231 12.53 4.92 -1.91
N ALA A 232 13.67 5.59 -2.07
CA ALA A 232 13.91 6.56 -3.13
C ALA A 232 15.22 6.22 -3.87
N ASN A 233 15.14 6.01 -5.18
CA ASN A 233 16.29 5.89 -6.06
C ASN A 233 16.62 7.26 -6.61
N VAL A 234 17.77 7.77 -6.26
CA VAL A 234 18.18 9.15 -6.60
C VAL A 234 19.49 9.12 -7.38
N ASN A 235 19.49 9.80 -8.53
CA ASN A 235 20.68 9.98 -9.34
C ASN A 235 21.22 11.39 -9.12
N PHE A 236 22.45 11.49 -8.62
CA PHE A 236 23.15 12.74 -8.38
C PHE A 236 24.26 12.93 -9.40
N ARG A 237 24.43 14.17 -9.86
CA ARG A 237 25.64 14.58 -10.57
C ARG A 237 26.83 14.54 -9.60
N ILE A 238 27.99 14.09 -10.05
CA ILE A 238 29.23 14.13 -9.25
C ILE A 238 29.87 15.52 -9.41
N LYS A 239 30.41 16.06 -8.32
CA LYS A 239 31.18 17.31 -8.26
C LYS A 239 32.53 17.04 -7.64
#